data_b8878e4e8ee7f9c353a02701ae08d66f
#
_entry.id   b8878e4e8ee7f9c353a02701ae08d66f
#
_cell.length_a   1.000
_cell.length_b   1.000
_cell.length_c   1.000
_cell.angle_alpha   90.00
_cell.angle_beta   90.00
_cell.angle_gamma   90.00
#
_symmetry.space_group_name_H-M   'P 1'
#
loop_
_entity.id
_entity.type
_entity.pdbx_description
1 polymer ?
#
loop_
_entity_poly.entity_id
_entity_poly.type
_entity_poly.pdbx_seq_one_letter_code
_entity_poly.pdbx_strand_id
1 'polypeptide(L)'
;MKTISKLIAVVALVAGLSACDAFKTADNLDRPVSQGSPYELIVIAENDEWQGELGDTLRAVLQQPVPVLNQTEPLFDLLRTLPSGFKNLVQRHRNILDIDINPKHSEAGLSVQYDRFSSPQVILQLTAPNLKSATAFVDANRQMLLQVLESTERDRTIAYGKRYYEKGLLQLLYDKFGVTMNVPKGYVLRNQTDDFAWISFEMPQSSMGFFIYSYPYTGPKDLSHDALLAARNKYAALIPGPSDGSYMTTAEIYDPDYRTFRSEGRLWVELRGF
;
A
#
# COMPACT_ATOMS: atom_id res chain seq x y z
N MET A 1 -5.62 50.71 -18.88
CA MET A 1 -5.76 50.40 -17.42
C MET A 1 -6.53 49.15 -17.11
N LYS A 2 -7.53 48.69 -17.88
CA LYS A 2 -8.33 47.48 -17.58
C LYS A 2 -7.60 46.12 -17.83
N THR A 3 -6.59 46.10 -18.71
CA THR A 3 -5.81 44.89 -19.06
C THR A 3 -4.75 44.52 -18.01
N ILE A 4 -4.14 45.51 -17.38
CA ILE A 4 -3.12 45.30 -16.34
C ILE A 4 -3.74 44.75 -15.05
N SER A 5 -4.96 45.18 -14.72
CA SER A 5 -5.69 44.67 -13.53
C SER A 5 -6.05 43.19 -13.64
N LYS A 6 -6.33 42.68 -14.86
CA LYS A 6 -6.64 41.26 -15.09
C LYS A 6 -5.39 40.38 -15.02
N LEU A 7 -4.23 40.89 -15.42
CA LEU A 7 -2.96 40.16 -15.35
C LEU A 7 -2.48 39.99 -13.90
N ILE A 8 -2.67 41.03 -13.07
CA ILE A 8 -2.33 40.98 -11.63
C ILE A 8 -3.23 39.97 -10.87
N ALA A 9 -4.52 39.89 -11.24
CA ALA A 9 -5.45 38.95 -10.63
C ALA A 9 -5.10 37.48 -10.96
N VAL A 10 -4.64 37.19 -12.17
CA VAL A 10 -4.22 35.85 -12.60
C VAL A 10 -2.91 35.42 -11.93
N VAL A 11 -1.96 36.34 -11.79
CA VAL A 11 -0.66 36.09 -11.11
C VAL A 11 -0.89 35.86 -9.61
N ALA A 12 -1.80 36.59 -8.98
CA ALA A 12 -2.17 36.37 -7.57
C ALA A 12 -2.86 35.02 -7.33
N LEU A 13 -3.66 34.51 -8.31
CA LEU A 13 -4.33 33.22 -8.21
C LEU A 13 -3.36 32.04 -8.37
N VAL A 14 -2.35 32.17 -9.24
CA VAL A 14 -1.31 31.14 -9.44
C VAL A 14 -0.34 31.08 -8.25
N ALA A 15 -0.04 32.21 -7.62
CA ALA A 15 0.79 32.26 -6.40
C ALA A 15 0.09 31.66 -5.18
N GLY A 16 -1.26 31.71 -5.13
CA GLY A 16 -2.06 31.11 -4.06
C GLY A 16 -2.08 29.58 -4.06
N LEU A 17 -1.92 28.93 -5.23
CA LEU A 17 -1.92 27.47 -5.34
C LEU A 17 -0.56 26.86 -4.94
N SER A 18 0.53 27.59 -5.08
CA SER A 18 1.87 27.12 -4.64
C SER A 18 2.11 27.28 -3.14
N ALA A 19 1.36 28.16 -2.47
CA ALA A 19 1.48 28.36 -1.02
C ALA A 19 0.85 27.22 -0.19
N CYS A 20 -0.11 26.45 -0.76
CA CYS A 20 -0.74 25.34 -0.06
C CYS A 20 0.19 24.16 0.15
N ASP A 21 1.14 23.90 -0.76
CA ASP A 21 2.11 22.79 -0.60
C ASP A 21 3.27 23.16 0.33
N ALA A 22 3.67 24.42 0.36
CA ALA A 22 4.68 24.90 1.30
C ALA A 22 4.16 24.93 2.75
N PHE A 23 2.86 25.17 2.95
CA PHE A 23 2.23 25.15 4.28
C PHE A 23 2.11 23.72 4.85
N LYS A 24 1.89 22.71 3.99
CA LYS A 24 1.85 21.28 4.41
C LYS A 24 3.22 20.77 4.87
N THR A 25 4.31 21.27 4.31
CA THR A 25 5.68 20.86 4.68
C THR A 25 6.19 21.52 5.95
N ALA A 26 5.78 22.74 6.26
CA ALA A 26 6.23 23.46 7.47
C ALA A 26 5.55 22.96 8.75
N ASP A 27 4.28 22.54 8.67
CA ASP A 27 3.50 22.08 9.84
C ASP A 27 3.85 20.64 10.29
N ASN A 28 4.58 19.88 9.47
CA ASN A 28 4.96 18.49 9.77
C ASN A 28 6.32 18.34 10.47
N LEU A 29 7.11 19.40 10.58
CA LEU A 29 8.47 19.32 11.14
C LEU A 29 8.50 19.09 12.67
N ASP A 30 7.43 19.41 13.38
CA ASP A 30 7.34 19.30 14.84
C ASP A 30 6.49 18.11 15.35
N ARG A 31 5.94 17.30 14.44
CA ARG A 31 5.09 16.17 14.84
C ARG A 31 5.91 14.93 15.16
N PRO A 32 5.58 14.21 16.22
CA PRO A 32 6.26 12.96 16.53
C PRO A 32 6.01 11.93 15.43
N VAL A 33 6.96 11.00 15.28
CA VAL A 33 6.80 9.88 14.36
C VAL A 33 5.62 9.02 14.78
N SER A 34 4.80 8.59 13.82
CA SER A 34 3.68 7.69 14.07
C SER A 34 4.16 6.31 14.54
N GLN A 35 3.31 5.64 15.31
CA GLN A 35 3.57 4.32 15.89
C GLN A 35 2.66 3.27 15.26
N GLY A 36 2.91 2.01 15.57
CA GLY A 36 2.20 0.85 15.05
C GLY A 36 2.87 0.22 13.85
N SER A 37 2.53 -1.03 13.61
CA SER A 37 3.02 -1.84 12.50
C SER A 37 2.34 -1.46 11.18
N PRO A 38 2.96 -1.72 10.02
CA PRO A 38 2.25 -1.65 8.74
C PRO A 38 0.98 -2.49 8.77
N TYR A 39 -0.11 -1.97 8.18
CA TYR A 39 -1.42 -2.61 8.15
C TYR A 39 -2.09 -2.84 9.52
N GLU A 40 -1.54 -2.30 10.61
CA GLU A 40 -2.22 -2.23 11.90
C GLU A 40 -3.16 -1.00 11.93
N LEU A 41 -4.39 -1.16 12.40
CA LEU A 41 -5.41 -0.12 12.45
C LEU A 41 -6.07 -0.08 13.83
N ILE A 42 -6.02 1.06 14.51
CA ILE A 42 -6.79 1.27 15.73
C ILE A 42 -8.21 1.69 15.37
N VAL A 43 -9.20 0.97 15.89
CA VAL A 43 -10.62 1.31 15.81
C VAL A 43 -11.07 1.87 17.15
N ILE A 44 -11.53 3.13 17.15
CA ILE A 44 -12.09 3.79 18.31
C ILE A 44 -13.61 3.59 18.24
N ALA A 45 -14.14 2.77 19.13
CA ALA A 45 -15.53 2.37 19.10
C ALA A 45 -16.07 2.06 20.51
N GLU A 46 -17.32 2.41 20.77
CA GLU A 46 -18.04 1.96 21.95
C GLU A 46 -18.35 0.44 21.88
N ASN A 47 -18.79 -0.14 22.98
CA ASN A 47 -18.97 -1.60 23.06
C ASN A 47 -20.03 -2.11 22.09
N ASP A 48 -21.15 -1.45 22.00
CA ASP A 48 -22.28 -1.78 21.14
C ASP A 48 -21.94 -1.58 19.64
N GLU A 49 -21.17 -0.56 19.32
CA GLU A 49 -20.65 -0.31 17.96
C GLU A 49 -19.76 -1.46 17.50
N TRP A 50 -18.86 -1.93 18.38
CA TRP A 50 -17.87 -2.97 18.05
C TRP A 50 -18.43 -4.39 18.09
N GLN A 51 -19.33 -4.69 19.05
CA GLN A 51 -19.89 -6.03 19.22
C GLN A 51 -21.13 -6.28 18.36
N GLY A 52 -21.69 -5.24 17.74
CA GLY A 52 -22.85 -5.30 16.88
C GLY A 52 -22.54 -5.45 15.40
N GLU A 53 -23.57 -5.29 14.59
CA GLU A 53 -23.53 -5.43 13.13
C GLU A 53 -22.49 -4.52 12.46
N LEU A 54 -22.29 -3.30 13.01
CA LEU A 54 -21.26 -2.38 12.50
C LEU A 54 -19.87 -2.98 12.67
N GLY A 55 -19.54 -3.51 13.84
CA GLY A 55 -18.24 -4.14 14.09
C GLY A 55 -18.01 -5.40 13.23
N ASP A 56 -19.07 -6.21 13.01
CA ASP A 56 -19.01 -7.35 12.12
C ASP A 56 -18.73 -6.92 10.67
N THR A 57 -19.42 -5.88 10.21
CA THR A 57 -19.20 -5.32 8.87
C THR A 57 -17.80 -4.74 8.69
N LEU A 58 -17.28 -4.02 9.69
CA LEU A 58 -15.91 -3.51 9.68
C LEU A 58 -14.88 -4.63 9.61
N ARG A 59 -15.05 -5.68 10.39
CA ARG A 59 -14.18 -6.87 10.33
C ARG A 59 -14.25 -7.55 8.97
N ALA A 60 -15.45 -7.75 8.42
CA ALA A 60 -15.62 -8.36 7.11
C ALA A 60 -14.96 -7.55 5.98
N VAL A 61 -14.89 -6.23 6.10
CA VAL A 61 -14.22 -5.35 5.13
C VAL A 61 -12.71 -5.30 5.36
N LEU A 62 -12.28 -4.99 6.57
CA LEU A 62 -10.89 -4.64 6.87
C LEU A 62 -10.02 -5.86 7.17
N GLN A 63 -10.60 -6.96 7.68
CA GLN A 63 -9.88 -8.22 7.91
C GLN A 63 -10.16 -9.26 6.81
N GLN A 64 -10.62 -8.82 5.63
CA GLN A 64 -10.73 -9.75 4.51
C GLN A 64 -9.38 -10.40 4.23
N PRO A 65 -9.36 -11.66 3.79
CA PRO A 65 -8.12 -12.37 3.49
C PRO A 65 -7.27 -11.63 2.45
N VAL A 66 -5.96 -11.55 2.68
CA VAL A 66 -5.03 -11.14 1.64
C VAL A 66 -5.10 -12.18 0.51
N PRO A 67 -5.39 -11.76 -0.74
CA PRO A 67 -5.50 -12.71 -1.85
C PRO A 67 -4.20 -13.49 -2.09
N VAL A 68 -4.33 -14.73 -2.53
CA VAL A 68 -3.25 -15.62 -3.01
C VAL A 68 -2.18 -16.00 -1.97
N LEU A 69 -2.44 -15.86 -0.68
CA LEU A 69 -1.59 -16.45 0.34
C LEU A 69 -2.05 -17.89 0.65
N ASN A 70 -1.09 -18.79 0.85
CA ASN A 70 -1.37 -20.19 1.24
C ASN A 70 -1.91 -20.32 2.66
N GLN A 71 -1.65 -19.33 3.50
CA GLN A 71 -2.24 -19.18 4.83
C GLN A 71 -3.12 -17.94 4.82
N THR A 72 -4.29 -18.05 5.43
CA THR A 72 -5.20 -16.91 5.53
C THR A 72 -4.65 -15.88 6.49
N GLU A 73 -4.31 -14.71 5.97
CA GLU A 73 -3.90 -13.55 6.75
C GLU A 73 -4.90 -12.41 6.55
N PRO A 74 -5.29 -11.69 7.61
CA PRO A 74 -6.17 -10.54 7.48
C PRO A 74 -5.43 -9.39 6.79
N LEU A 75 -6.15 -8.62 5.97
CA LEU A 75 -5.57 -7.45 5.28
C LEU A 75 -5.13 -6.38 6.27
N PHE A 76 -5.93 -6.11 7.31
CA PHE A 76 -5.57 -5.24 8.43
C PHE A 76 -5.67 -5.98 9.75
N ASP A 77 -4.70 -5.72 10.63
CA ASP A 77 -4.76 -6.14 12.03
C ASP A 77 -5.50 -5.06 12.85
N LEU A 78 -6.66 -5.41 13.38
CA LEU A 78 -7.55 -4.46 14.04
C LEU A 78 -7.35 -4.48 15.56
N LEU A 79 -6.97 -3.34 16.11
CA LEU A 79 -6.86 -3.08 17.53
C LEU A 79 -8.00 -2.15 17.97
N ARG A 80 -8.87 -2.62 18.87
CA ARG A 80 -9.98 -1.80 19.33
C ARG A 80 -9.62 -1.05 20.61
N THR A 81 -10.02 0.21 20.72
CA THR A 81 -10.02 0.98 21.97
C THR A 81 -11.33 1.71 22.17
N LEU A 82 -11.68 1.98 23.44
CA LEU A 82 -12.80 2.87 23.77
C LEU A 82 -12.43 4.33 23.47
N PRO A 83 -13.41 5.22 23.20
CA PRO A 83 -13.15 6.65 23.06
C PRO A 83 -12.40 7.27 24.25
N SER A 84 -12.66 6.81 25.47
CA SER A 84 -11.94 7.22 26.67
C SER A 84 -10.45 6.84 26.69
N GLY A 85 -10.08 5.80 25.93
CA GLY A 85 -8.70 5.33 25.73
C GLY A 85 -7.96 6.07 24.61
N PHE A 86 -8.64 6.89 23.81
CA PHE A 86 -8.03 7.64 22.70
C PHE A 86 -7.23 8.84 23.23
N LYS A 87 -6.05 8.57 23.75
CA LYS A 87 -5.13 9.56 24.31
C LYS A 87 -3.68 9.12 24.22
N ASN A 88 -2.75 10.07 24.35
CA ASN A 88 -1.32 9.84 24.42
C ASN A 88 -0.76 9.04 23.23
N LEU A 89 -0.21 7.85 23.48
CA LEU A 89 0.41 7.00 22.46
C LEU A 89 -0.61 6.48 21.45
N VAL A 90 -1.85 6.21 21.86
CA VAL A 90 -2.91 5.74 20.97
C VAL A 90 -3.24 6.77 19.89
N GLN A 91 -3.20 8.07 20.25
CA GLN A 91 -3.39 9.16 19.27
C GLN A 91 -2.31 9.24 18.22
N ARG A 92 -1.11 8.69 18.49
CA ARG A 92 0.03 8.70 17.55
C ARG A 92 0.07 7.48 16.63
N HIS A 93 -0.93 6.61 16.70
CA HIS A 93 -0.98 5.44 15.84
C HIS A 93 -1.10 5.86 14.36
N ARG A 94 -0.45 5.12 13.49
CA ARG A 94 -0.34 5.44 12.06
C ARG A 94 -1.66 5.40 11.30
N ASN A 95 -2.55 4.46 11.66
CA ASN A 95 -3.88 4.32 11.09
C ASN A 95 -4.91 4.30 12.19
N ILE A 96 -5.93 5.15 12.09
CA ILE A 96 -6.99 5.26 13.08
C ILE A 96 -8.33 5.32 12.33
N LEU A 97 -9.30 4.54 12.79
CA LEU A 97 -10.70 4.66 12.44
C LEU A 97 -11.46 5.11 13.70
N ASP A 98 -11.96 6.33 13.69
CA ASP A 98 -12.73 6.94 14.76
C ASP A 98 -14.22 6.88 14.41
N ILE A 99 -15.03 6.26 15.27
CA ILE A 99 -16.48 6.10 15.08
C ILE A 99 -17.20 7.09 15.96
N ASP A 100 -18.03 7.95 15.36
CA ASP A 100 -18.87 8.93 16.04
C ASP A 100 -20.34 8.74 15.65
N ILE A 101 -21.06 7.97 16.45
CA ILE A 101 -22.50 7.76 16.29
C ILE A 101 -23.26 8.76 17.15
N ASN A 102 -23.84 9.77 16.50
CA ASN A 102 -24.54 10.85 17.19
C ASN A 102 -25.79 11.26 16.39
N PRO A 103 -27.00 11.28 17.01
CA PRO A 103 -28.23 11.70 16.34
C PRO A 103 -28.22 13.11 15.76
N LYS A 104 -27.24 13.94 16.12
CA LYS A 104 -27.04 15.28 15.53
C LYS A 104 -26.47 15.24 14.12
N HIS A 105 -25.86 14.14 13.70
CA HIS A 105 -25.44 13.98 12.32
C HIS A 105 -26.67 13.83 11.42
N SER A 106 -26.71 14.53 10.30
CA SER A 106 -27.80 14.45 9.33
C SER A 106 -27.78 13.16 8.52
N GLU A 107 -26.59 12.66 8.24
CA GLU A 107 -26.35 11.47 7.41
C GLU A 107 -25.04 10.77 7.82
N ALA A 108 -24.85 9.56 7.33
CA ALA A 108 -23.60 8.85 7.51
C ALA A 108 -22.53 9.36 6.50
N GLY A 109 -21.31 9.51 6.98
CA GLY A 109 -20.21 10.00 6.15
C GLY A 109 -18.85 9.60 6.68
N LEU A 110 -17.82 9.73 5.83
CA LEU A 110 -16.42 9.50 6.17
C LEU A 110 -15.61 10.74 5.86
N SER A 111 -14.86 11.22 6.83
CA SER A 111 -13.82 12.22 6.62
C SER A 111 -12.44 11.62 6.81
N VAL A 112 -11.46 12.14 6.08
CA VAL A 112 -10.06 11.67 6.13
C VAL A 112 -9.19 12.84 6.55
N GLN A 113 -8.38 12.63 7.59
CA GLN A 113 -7.41 13.60 8.09
C GLN A 113 -6.02 12.97 8.07
N TYR A 114 -5.04 13.74 7.64
CA TYR A 114 -3.65 13.31 7.64
C TYR A 114 -2.84 14.05 8.70
N ASP A 115 -1.92 13.35 9.33
CA ASP A 115 -0.89 13.93 10.20
C ASP A 115 -1.41 14.83 11.33
N ARG A 116 -2.52 14.43 11.99
CA ARG A 116 -3.11 15.24 13.06
C ARG A 116 -2.30 15.22 14.35
N PHE A 117 -1.89 14.04 14.81
CA PHE A 117 -1.18 13.85 16.09
C PHE A 117 0.27 13.37 15.91
N SER A 118 0.58 12.78 14.77
CA SER A 118 1.90 12.23 14.42
C SER A 118 2.03 12.20 12.90
N SER A 119 3.23 11.96 12.38
CA SER A 119 3.46 11.87 10.93
C SER A 119 4.41 10.69 10.62
N PRO A 120 4.10 9.90 9.56
CA PRO A 120 2.92 9.94 8.68
C PRO A 120 1.70 9.22 9.32
N GLN A 121 0.56 9.87 9.38
CA GLN A 121 -0.66 9.34 10.00
C GLN A 121 -1.87 9.52 9.09
N VAL A 122 -2.82 8.59 9.12
CA VAL A 122 -4.16 8.75 8.58
C VAL A 122 -5.21 8.46 9.64
N ILE A 123 -6.20 9.34 9.75
CA ILE A 123 -7.37 9.19 10.60
C ILE A 123 -8.59 9.22 9.70
N LEU A 124 -9.36 8.16 9.72
CA LEU A 124 -10.68 8.09 9.13
C LEU A 124 -11.70 8.34 10.24
N GLN A 125 -12.58 9.30 10.07
CA GLN A 125 -13.68 9.55 10.99
C GLN A 125 -14.99 9.17 10.32
N LEU A 126 -15.63 8.11 10.82
CA LEU A 126 -16.96 7.66 10.42
C LEU A 126 -17.98 8.34 11.33
N THR A 127 -18.81 9.20 10.75
CA THR A 127 -19.91 9.86 11.45
C THR A 127 -21.24 9.30 10.98
N ALA A 128 -22.22 9.11 11.87
CA ALA A 128 -23.56 8.69 11.47
C ALA A 128 -24.62 9.04 12.53
N PRO A 129 -25.89 9.21 12.14
CA PRO A 129 -26.97 9.48 13.11
C PRO A 129 -27.31 8.26 13.98
N ASN A 130 -27.02 7.04 13.53
CA ASN A 130 -27.28 5.79 14.23
C ASN A 130 -26.45 4.64 13.65
N LEU A 131 -26.38 3.51 14.36
CA LEU A 131 -25.63 2.31 13.97
C LEU A 131 -26.07 1.75 12.62
N LYS A 132 -27.35 1.70 12.33
CA LYS A 132 -27.87 1.18 11.06
C LYS A 132 -27.35 1.97 9.86
N SER A 133 -27.36 3.31 9.97
CA SER A 133 -26.83 4.18 8.91
C SER A 133 -25.31 4.03 8.74
N ALA A 134 -24.57 3.87 9.86
CA ALA A 134 -23.13 3.63 9.82
C ALA A 134 -22.81 2.30 9.13
N THR A 135 -23.49 1.22 9.51
CA THR A 135 -23.34 -0.11 8.91
C THR A 135 -23.60 -0.08 7.41
N ALA A 136 -24.73 0.51 7.00
CA ALA A 136 -25.09 0.63 5.59
C ALA A 136 -24.06 1.46 4.81
N PHE A 137 -23.53 2.53 5.40
CA PHE A 137 -22.48 3.34 4.79
C PHE A 137 -21.19 2.56 4.58
N VAL A 138 -20.72 1.85 5.60
CA VAL A 138 -19.50 1.01 5.52
C VAL A 138 -19.67 -0.05 4.44
N ASP A 139 -20.81 -0.74 4.41
CA ASP A 139 -21.11 -1.77 3.44
C ASP A 139 -21.10 -1.23 1.99
N ALA A 140 -21.74 -0.10 1.77
CA ALA A 140 -21.80 0.55 0.46
C ALA A 140 -20.45 1.15 0.00
N ASN A 141 -19.55 1.49 0.93
CA ASN A 141 -18.29 2.18 0.64
C ASN A 141 -17.03 1.36 0.97
N ARG A 142 -17.14 0.02 0.98
CA ARG A 142 -16.03 -0.92 1.27
C ARG A 142 -14.75 -0.59 0.53
N GLN A 143 -14.86 -0.42 -0.78
CA GLN A 143 -13.71 -0.14 -1.66
C GLN A 143 -13.03 1.20 -1.33
N MET A 144 -13.81 2.22 -0.98
CA MET A 144 -13.25 3.53 -0.61
C MET A 144 -12.45 3.44 0.70
N LEU A 145 -12.95 2.75 1.72
CA LEU A 145 -12.22 2.56 2.98
C LEU A 145 -10.87 1.85 2.72
N LEU A 146 -10.91 0.74 2.00
CA LEU A 146 -9.72 -0.03 1.65
C LEU A 146 -8.74 0.80 0.84
N GLN A 147 -9.21 1.50 -0.20
CA GLN A 147 -8.36 2.32 -1.06
C GLN A 147 -7.62 3.39 -0.27
N VAL A 148 -8.28 4.09 0.65
CA VAL A 148 -7.63 5.13 1.47
C VAL A 148 -6.54 4.52 2.35
N LEU A 149 -6.84 3.43 3.05
CA LEU A 149 -5.89 2.79 3.98
C LEU A 149 -4.72 2.14 3.24
N GLU A 150 -4.98 1.35 2.19
CA GLU A 150 -3.95 0.68 1.41
C GLU A 150 -3.07 1.67 0.64
N SER A 151 -3.65 2.72 0.03
CA SER A 151 -2.86 3.74 -0.67
C SER A 151 -1.93 4.46 0.31
N THR A 152 -2.40 4.76 1.52
CA THR A 152 -1.59 5.40 2.55
C THR A 152 -0.42 4.50 2.99
N GLU A 153 -0.64 3.19 3.18
CA GLU A 153 0.44 2.25 3.51
C GLU A 153 1.44 2.10 2.37
N ARG A 154 0.96 2.02 1.14
CA ARG A 154 1.81 1.99 -0.05
C ARG A 154 2.67 3.24 -0.19
N ASP A 155 2.08 4.42 0.01
CA ASP A 155 2.80 5.70 -0.08
C ASP A 155 3.90 5.81 0.99
N ARG A 156 3.65 5.33 2.20
CA ARG A 156 4.67 5.22 3.27
C ARG A 156 5.81 4.29 2.87
N THR A 157 5.49 3.14 2.32
CA THR A 157 6.48 2.17 1.84
C THR A 157 7.33 2.77 0.72
N ILE A 158 6.70 3.46 -0.24
CA ILE A 158 7.40 4.16 -1.33
C ILE A 158 8.30 5.28 -0.76
N ALA A 159 7.79 6.09 0.17
CA ALA A 159 8.56 7.17 0.79
C ALA A 159 9.78 6.64 1.58
N TYR A 160 9.60 5.53 2.32
CA TYR A 160 10.69 4.84 2.98
C TYR A 160 11.72 4.32 1.98
N GLY A 161 11.29 3.64 0.92
CA GLY A 161 12.16 3.12 -0.14
C GLY A 161 12.94 4.22 -0.86
N LYS A 162 12.33 5.39 -1.11
CA LYS A 162 13.03 6.54 -1.70
C LYS A 162 14.13 7.10 -0.79
N ARG A 163 13.99 6.97 0.53
CA ARG A 163 14.94 7.49 1.52
C ARG A 163 16.02 6.48 1.90
N TYR A 164 15.66 5.19 1.96
CA TYR A 164 16.53 4.12 2.45
C TYR A 164 16.58 2.96 1.46
N TYR A 165 17.51 3.03 0.49
CA TYR A 165 17.68 2.02 -0.54
C TYR A 165 19.15 1.64 -0.76
N GLU A 166 19.39 0.52 -1.41
CA GLU A 166 20.70 0.03 -1.79
C GLU A 166 21.13 0.68 -3.10
N LYS A 167 22.04 1.67 -3.01
CA LYS A 167 22.52 2.42 -4.19
C LYS A 167 23.20 1.54 -5.22
N GLY A 168 23.95 0.54 -4.77
CA GLY A 168 24.62 -0.41 -5.67
C GLY A 168 23.63 -1.26 -6.47
N LEU A 169 22.52 -1.68 -5.87
CA LEU A 169 21.47 -2.43 -6.56
C LEU A 169 20.69 -1.55 -7.54
N LEU A 170 20.43 -0.29 -7.19
CA LEU A 170 19.80 0.65 -8.11
C LEU A 170 20.64 0.83 -9.38
N GLN A 171 21.96 1.04 -9.23
CA GLN A 171 22.88 1.18 -10.36
C GLN A 171 22.95 -0.10 -11.20
N LEU A 172 23.09 -1.27 -10.55
CA LEU A 172 23.10 -2.57 -11.22
C LEU A 172 21.84 -2.80 -12.06
N LEU A 173 20.66 -2.52 -11.50
CA LEU A 173 19.39 -2.71 -12.18
C LEU A 173 19.23 -1.77 -13.37
N TYR A 174 19.71 -0.53 -13.22
CA TYR A 174 19.70 0.44 -14.31
C TYR A 174 20.64 0.02 -15.45
N ASP A 175 21.88 -0.32 -15.13
CA ASP A 175 22.91 -0.67 -16.13
C ASP A 175 22.55 -1.95 -16.90
N LYS A 176 21.97 -2.93 -16.19
CA LYS A 176 21.69 -4.25 -16.75
C LYS A 176 20.34 -4.36 -17.46
N PHE A 177 19.30 -3.76 -16.87
CA PHE A 177 17.91 -3.93 -17.32
C PHE A 177 17.25 -2.62 -17.75
N GLY A 178 17.90 -1.46 -17.60
CA GLY A 178 17.32 -0.15 -17.87
C GLY A 178 16.18 0.22 -16.91
N VAL A 179 16.15 -0.39 -15.71
CA VAL A 179 15.09 -0.23 -14.72
C VAL A 179 15.60 0.50 -13.50
N THR A 180 14.89 1.55 -13.09
CA THR A 180 15.16 2.26 -11.83
C THR A 180 14.23 1.73 -10.74
N MET A 181 14.82 1.12 -9.69
CA MET A 181 14.10 0.56 -8.56
C MET A 181 14.81 0.89 -7.25
N ASN A 182 14.08 1.47 -6.29
CA ASN A 182 14.59 1.71 -4.94
C ASN A 182 14.45 0.44 -4.10
N VAL A 183 15.41 -0.45 -4.20
CA VAL A 183 15.45 -1.68 -3.40
C VAL A 183 15.79 -1.32 -1.96
N PRO A 184 14.98 -1.70 -0.96
CA PRO A 184 15.22 -1.36 0.44
C PRO A 184 16.60 -1.83 0.93
N LYS A 185 17.08 -1.16 1.99
CA LYS A 185 18.34 -1.54 2.65
C LYS A 185 18.29 -2.97 3.20
N GLY A 186 19.44 -3.66 3.11
CA GLY A 186 19.60 -5.03 3.58
C GLY A 186 19.39 -6.11 2.51
N TYR A 187 18.81 -5.75 1.37
CA TYR A 187 18.76 -6.66 0.21
C TYR A 187 20.13 -6.81 -0.44
N VAL A 188 20.44 -8.00 -0.87
CA VAL A 188 21.74 -8.37 -1.46
C VAL A 188 21.53 -9.11 -2.78
N LEU A 189 22.38 -8.83 -3.77
CA LEU A 189 22.47 -9.64 -4.99
C LEU A 189 22.98 -11.04 -4.63
N ARG A 190 22.22 -12.08 -4.95
CA ARG A 190 22.55 -13.48 -4.65
C ARG A 190 23.10 -14.21 -5.85
N ASN A 191 22.50 -13.99 -7.00
CA ASN A 191 22.93 -14.62 -8.25
C ASN A 191 22.62 -13.71 -9.44
N GLN A 192 23.42 -13.80 -10.49
CA GLN A 192 23.17 -13.09 -11.75
C GLN A 192 23.77 -13.84 -12.95
N THR A 193 23.11 -13.66 -14.10
CA THR A 193 23.63 -13.97 -15.44
C THR A 193 23.56 -12.70 -16.30
N ASP A 194 23.78 -12.75 -17.58
CA ASP A 194 23.70 -11.58 -18.47
C ASP A 194 22.26 -11.02 -18.54
N ASP A 195 21.25 -11.86 -18.42
CA ASP A 195 19.83 -11.54 -18.58
C ASP A 195 19.00 -11.76 -17.31
N PHE A 196 19.64 -12.05 -16.15
CA PHE A 196 18.97 -12.38 -14.90
C PHE A 196 19.69 -11.77 -13.70
N ALA A 197 18.94 -11.41 -12.65
CA ALA A 197 19.45 -11.11 -11.32
C ALA A 197 18.45 -11.54 -10.25
N TRP A 198 18.92 -12.22 -9.22
CA TRP A 198 18.19 -12.59 -8.02
C TRP A 198 18.70 -11.80 -6.83
N ILE A 199 17.80 -11.10 -6.16
CA ILE A 199 18.06 -10.17 -5.07
C ILE A 199 17.15 -10.55 -3.91
N SER A 200 17.71 -10.78 -2.71
CA SER A 200 16.93 -11.15 -1.53
C SER A 200 17.45 -10.54 -0.24
N PHE A 201 16.54 -10.47 0.73
CA PHE A 201 16.78 -10.15 2.13
C PHE A 201 16.47 -11.41 2.94
N GLU A 202 17.51 -11.95 3.57
CA GLU A 202 17.43 -13.20 4.32
C GLU A 202 17.25 -12.89 5.81
N MET A 203 16.29 -13.55 6.43
CA MET A 203 16.07 -13.61 7.87
C MET A 203 16.21 -15.05 8.37
N PRO A 204 16.43 -15.30 9.66
CA PRO A 204 16.66 -16.67 10.15
C PRO A 204 15.55 -17.67 9.83
N GLN A 205 14.31 -17.21 9.67
CA GLN A 205 13.13 -18.08 9.46
C GLN A 205 12.36 -17.75 8.19
N SER A 206 12.78 -16.74 7.43
CA SER A 206 12.08 -16.33 6.22
C SER A 206 13.04 -15.64 5.25
N SER A 207 12.70 -15.67 3.97
CA SER A 207 13.40 -14.96 2.92
C SER A 207 12.39 -14.12 2.15
N MET A 208 12.75 -12.88 1.89
CA MET A 208 12.00 -12.00 0.98
C MET A 208 12.90 -11.64 -0.19
N GLY A 209 12.41 -11.80 -1.40
CA GLY A 209 13.22 -11.49 -2.56
C GLY A 209 12.41 -11.31 -3.82
N PHE A 210 13.11 -10.87 -4.83
CA PHE A 210 12.60 -10.80 -6.18
C PHE A 210 13.73 -11.16 -7.16
N PHE A 211 13.35 -11.59 -8.33
CA PHE A 211 14.27 -11.69 -9.44
C PHE A 211 13.75 -10.89 -10.63
N ILE A 212 14.69 -10.40 -11.41
CA ILE A 212 14.42 -9.66 -12.64
C ILE A 212 15.13 -10.35 -13.79
N TYR A 213 14.49 -10.43 -14.93
CA TYR A 213 15.06 -11.00 -16.13
C TYR A 213 14.56 -10.28 -17.38
N SER A 214 15.30 -10.40 -18.45
CA SER A 214 14.95 -9.87 -19.76
C SER A 214 15.13 -10.91 -20.86
N TYR A 215 14.26 -10.87 -21.87
CA TYR A 215 14.37 -11.68 -23.07
C TYR A 215 13.76 -10.91 -24.26
N PRO A 216 14.15 -11.25 -25.50
CA PRO A 216 13.61 -10.60 -26.68
C PRO A 216 12.09 -10.77 -26.79
N TYR A 217 11.39 -9.69 -27.02
CA TYR A 217 9.97 -9.71 -27.34
C TYR A 217 9.77 -9.98 -28.85
N THR A 218 9.08 -11.07 -29.19
CA THR A 218 8.87 -11.49 -30.59
C THR A 218 7.44 -11.25 -31.07
N GLY A 219 6.52 -11.01 -30.16
CA GLY A 219 5.13 -10.70 -30.50
C GLY A 219 4.13 -10.91 -29.35
N PRO A 220 2.83 -10.64 -29.59
CA PRO A 220 1.81 -10.69 -28.53
C PRO A 220 1.69 -12.03 -27.81
N LYS A 221 2.08 -13.13 -28.45
CA LYS A 221 2.06 -14.47 -27.84
C LYS A 221 3.01 -14.59 -26.64
N ASP A 222 4.09 -13.81 -26.62
CA ASP A 222 5.06 -13.80 -25.51
C ASP A 222 4.45 -13.22 -24.22
N LEU A 223 3.34 -12.54 -24.32
CA LEU A 223 2.58 -11.96 -23.21
C LEU A 223 1.38 -12.82 -22.79
N SER A 224 1.21 -14.01 -23.37
CA SER A 224 0.17 -14.94 -22.91
C SER A 224 0.51 -15.47 -21.51
N HIS A 225 -0.52 -15.88 -20.77
CA HIS A 225 -0.38 -16.49 -19.45
C HIS A 225 0.68 -17.60 -19.44
N ASP A 226 0.55 -18.58 -20.32
CA ASP A 226 1.45 -19.75 -20.38
C ASP A 226 2.89 -19.37 -20.75
N ALA A 227 3.06 -18.43 -21.70
CA ALA A 227 4.40 -17.99 -22.10
C ALA A 227 5.13 -17.26 -20.97
N LEU A 228 4.42 -16.40 -20.24
CA LEU A 228 4.97 -15.68 -19.11
C LEU A 228 5.29 -16.62 -17.94
N LEU A 229 4.43 -17.60 -17.67
CA LEU A 229 4.66 -18.62 -16.65
C LEU A 229 5.86 -19.51 -17.00
N ALA A 230 5.96 -19.94 -18.25
CA ALA A 230 7.12 -20.71 -18.74
C ALA A 230 8.42 -19.89 -18.63
N ALA A 231 8.40 -18.61 -19.04
CA ALA A 231 9.56 -17.72 -18.90
C ALA A 231 9.94 -17.54 -17.43
N ARG A 232 8.96 -17.27 -16.55
CA ARG A 232 9.20 -17.18 -15.10
C ARG A 232 9.86 -18.45 -14.55
N ASN A 233 9.34 -19.62 -14.86
CA ASN A 233 9.87 -20.89 -14.37
C ASN A 233 11.29 -21.19 -14.88
N LYS A 234 11.58 -20.83 -16.14
CA LYS A 234 12.93 -20.94 -16.70
C LYS A 234 13.95 -20.15 -15.87
N TYR A 235 13.64 -18.92 -15.54
CA TYR A 235 14.53 -18.05 -14.76
C TYR A 235 14.49 -18.36 -13.26
N ALA A 236 13.35 -18.74 -12.71
CA ALA A 236 13.23 -19.18 -11.32
C ALA A 236 14.11 -20.40 -11.02
N ALA A 237 14.31 -21.28 -11.99
CA ALA A 237 15.20 -22.44 -11.84
C ALA A 237 16.69 -22.07 -11.60
N LEU A 238 17.09 -20.81 -11.81
CA LEU A 238 18.41 -20.32 -11.44
C LEU A 238 18.52 -19.98 -9.93
N ILE A 239 17.44 -20.07 -9.19
CA ILE A 239 17.38 -19.87 -7.75
C ILE A 239 17.39 -21.23 -7.07
N PRO A 240 18.45 -21.57 -6.30
CA PRO A 240 18.54 -22.88 -5.66
C PRO A 240 17.46 -23.03 -4.60
N GLY A 241 16.93 -24.22 -4.49
CA GLY A 241 16.02 -24.63 -3.41
C GLY A 241 16.79 -25.08 -2.17
N PRO A 242 16.07 -25.53 -1.12
CA PRO A 242 16.66 -25.87 0.16
C PRO A 242 17.45 -27.19 0.18
N SER A 243 17.33 -28.03 -0.83
CA SER A 243 18.04 -29.31 -0.95
C SER A 243 18.84 -29.38 -2.24
N ASP A 244 19.88 -30.23 -2.26
CA ASP A 244 20.74 -30.41 -3.42
C ASP A 244 19.94 -30.77 -4.67
N GLY A 245 20.18 -30.00 -5.75
CA GLY A 245 19.51 -30.17 -7.03
C GLY A 245 18.09 -29.64 -7.09
N SER A 246 17.53 -29.12 -5.98
CA SER A 246 16.23 -28.43 -6.00
C SER A 246 16.37 -26.98 -6.45
N TYR A 247 15.29 -26.42 -7.00
CA TYR A 247 15.24 -25.06 -7.50
C TYR A 247 13.83 -24.47 -7.34
N MET A 248 13.70 -23.15 -7.47
CA MET A 248 12.43 -22.45 -7.41
C MET A 248 11.61 -22.69 -8.68
N THR A 249 10.30 -22.89 -8.50
CA THR A 249 9.31 -22.92 -9.59
C THR A 249 8.00 -22.34 -9.11
N THR A 250 7.04 -22.13 -10.00
CA THR A 250 5.67 -21.76 -9.62
C THR A 250 4.94 -22.99 -9.08
N ALA A 251 4.19 -22.82 -7.99
CA ALA A 251 3.33 -23.89 -7.49
C ALA A 251 2.16 -24.15 -8.46
N GLU A 252 1.98 -25.41 -8.88
CA GLU A 252 0.94 -25.80 -9.86
C GLU A 252 -0.47 -25.94 -9.25
N ILE A 253 -0.58 -25.78 -7.93
CA ILE A 253 -1.86 -25.94 -7.21
C ILE A 253 -2.81 -24.77 -7.41
N TYR A 254 -2.30 -23.62 -7.80
CA TYR A 254 -3.08 -22.41 -8.04
C TYR A 254 -2.72 -21.84 -9.41
N ASP A 255 -3.76 -21.60 -10.22
CA ASP A 255 -3.58 -20.89 -11.49
C ASP A 255 -3.50 -19.38 -11.18
N PRO A 256 -2.39 -18.69 -11.54
CA PRO A 256 -2.25 -17.27 -11.25
C PRO A 256 -3.28 -16.41 -11.96
N ASP A 257 -3.85 -15.45 -11.25
CA ASP A 257 -4.68 -14.41 -11.86
C ASP A 257 -3.89 -13.65 -12.92
N TYR A 258 -4.46 -13.53 -14.11
CA TYR A 258 -3.85 -12.83 -15.24
C TYR A 258 -4.62 -11.55 -15.55
N ARG A 259 -3.93 -10.41 -15.57
CA ARG A 259 -4.51 -9.15 -16.02
C ARG A 259 -3.54 -8.31 -16.85
N THR A 260 -4.09 -7.51 -17.75
CA THR A 260 -3.33 -6.54 -18.54
C THR A 260 -3.78 -5.12 -18.22
N PHE A 261 -2.85 -4.19 -18.22
CA PHE A 261 -3.15 -2.77 -18.04
C PHE A 261 -2.10 -1.90 -18.77
N ARG A 262 -2.42 -0.61 -18.93
CA ARG A 262 -1.48 0.37 -19.46
C ARG A 262 -1.10 1.37 -18.38
N SER A 263 0.19 1.63 -18.27
CA SER A 263 0.74 2.67 -17.40
C SER A 263 1.87 3.38 -18.13
N GLU A 264 1.88 4.70 -18.11
CA GLU A 264 2.88 5.54 -18.77
C GLU A 264 3.11 5.20 -20.25
N GLY A 265 2.02 4.88 -20.97
CA GLY A 265 2.04 4.49 -22.38
C GLY A 265 2.55 3.08 -22.68
N ARG A 266 3.00 2.31 -21.68
CA ARG A 266 3.47 0.95 -21.81
C ARG A 266 2.38 -0.06 -21.47
N LEU A 267 2.42 -1.22 -22.13
CA LEU A 267 1.59 -2.36 -21.78
C LEU A 267 2.25 -3.13 -20.63
N TRP A 268 1.46 -3.45 -19.63
CA TRP A 268 1.84 -4.26 -18.49
C TRP A 268 0.98 -5.51 -18.42
N VAL A 269 1.57 -6.59 -18.02
CA VAL A 269 0.89 -7.83 -17.66
C VAL A 269 1.24 -8.16 -16.22
N GLU A 270 0.24 -8.46 -15.43
CA GLU A 270 0.42 -8.95 -14.06
C GLU A 270 -0.08 -10.39 -13.98
N LEU A 271 0.76 -11.26 -13.45
CA LEU A 271 0.41 -12.59 -12.97
C LEU A 271 0.49 -12.56 -11.45
N ARG A 272 -0.62 -12.85 -10.78
CA ARG A 272 -0.70 -12.88 -9.32
C ARG A 272 -1.10 -14.28 -8.87
N GLY A 273 -0.20 -14.95 -8.17
CA GLY A 273 -0.38 -16.32 -7.72
C GLY A 273 0.60 -16.67 -6.61
N PHE A 274 0.51 -17.91 -6.19
CA PHE A 274 1.36 -18.49 -5.15
C PHE A 274 2.49 -19.33 -5.78
#